data_980f6ad532bb28a28804c590005c34cc
#
_entry.id   980f6ad532bb28a28804c590005c34cc
#
_cell.length_a   1.000
_cell.length_b   1.000
_cell.length_c   1.000
_cell.angle_alpha   90.00
_cell.angle_beta   90.00
_cell.angle_gamma   90.00
#
_symmetry.space_group_name_H-M   'P 1'
#
loop_
_entity.id
_entity.type
_entity.pdbx_description
1 polymer ?
#
loop_
_entity_poly.entity_id
_entity_poly.type
_entity_poly.pdbx_seq_one_letter_code
_entity_poly.pdbx_strand_id
1 'polypeptide(L)'
;MKILDKNKPIFYVGDHHGNWGQLFWFTDRLKIENCYLISVGDSGIGFKPQKEQLIDIKQLNKKFKKHDIIFMSIRGNHDDPSYYNGTDRIELSNFETIEDYTVMEHNGKLIQFIGGATSIDRSMRKEGVSYWSGEGLNFNGDKLQKVDTLITHTAPTWCFPQRFNKMVYDWAKDDGYLLEELTLEREVMGEIFKVCQPSLHLYGHFHDSWNEEVNGCKHRLLNINEIWTAFE
;
A
#
# COMPACT_ATOMS: atom_id res chain seq x y z
N MET A 1 -15.69 -12.41 -0.40
CA MET A 1 -15.61 -10.94 -0.57
C MET A 1 -16.13 -10.29 0.71
N LYS A 2 -15.38 -9.33 1.27
CA LYS A 2 -15.77 -8.57 2.47
C LYS A 2 -16.56 -7.33 2.06
N ILE A 3 -17.69 -7.08 2.71
CA ILE A 3 -18.50 -5.86 2.50
C ILE A 3 -18.18 -4.91 3.65
N LEU A 4 -17.74 -3.70 3.31
CA LEU A 4 -17.44 -2.65 4.28
C LEU A 4 -18.73 -1.91 4.68
N ASP A 5 -18.77 -1.40 5.90
CA ASP A 5 -19.91 -0.60 6.37
C ASP A 5 -20.03 0.70 5.56
N LYS A 6 -21.12 0.84 4.84
CA LYS A 6 -21.41 2.01 3.99
C LYS A 6 -21.52 3.33 4.75
N ASN A 7 -21.75 3.28 6.07
CA ASN A 7 -21.85 4.48 6.90
C ASN A 7 -20.50 5.01 7.36
N LYS A 8 -19.42 4.24 7.15
CA LYS A 8 -18.04 4.65 7.48
C LYS A 8 -17.35 5.14 6.20
N PRO A 9 -16.94 6.42 6.12
CA PRO A 9 -16.16 6.92 4.98
C PRO A 9 -14.81 6.21 4.90
N ILE A 10 -14.20 6.20 3.70
CA ILE A 10 -12.85 5.70 3.50
C ILE A 10 -11.89 6.89 3.35
N PHE A 11 -10.84 6.90 4.17
CA PHE A 11 -9.65 7.71 4.01
C PHE A 11 -8.49 6.81 3.59
N TYR A 12 -7.62 7.34 2.76
CA TYR A 12 -6.40 6.66 2.32
C TYR A 12 -5.20 7.39 2.88
N VAL A 13 -4.15 6.64 3.22
CA VAL A 13 -2.91 7.22 3.73
C VAL A 13 -1.72 6.66 2.96
N GLY A 14 -0.81 7.55 2.59
CA GLY A 14 0.48 7.21 1.99
C GLY A 14 1.44 6.58 3.00
N ASP A 15 2.61 6.27 2.50
CA ASP A 15 3.69 5.60 3.20
C ASP A 15 3.98 6.27 4.54
N HIS A 16 3.86 5.55 5.65
CA HIS A 16 4.14 6.14 6.97
C HIS A 16 5.36 5.53 7.68
N HIS A 17 5.94 4.47 7.09
CA HIS A 17 7.22 3.84 7.52
C HIS A 17 7.30 3.62 9.04
N GLY A 18 6.23 3.16 9.66
CA GLY A 18 6.16 2.93 11.10
C GLY A 18 6.08 4.22 11.95
N ASN A 19 5.95 5.39 11.35
CA ASN A 19 5.80 6.66 12.08
C ASN A 19 4.35 6.86 12.56
N TRP A 20 3.87 5.91 13.33
CA TRP A 20 2.53 5.90 13.91
C TRP A 20 2.19 7.14 14.71
N GLY A 21 3.22 7.74 15.36
CA GLY A 21 3.05 8.98 16.13
C GLY A 21 2.58 10.13 15.25
N GLN A 22 3.19 10.30 14.10
CA GLN A 22 2.82 11.34 13.13
C GLN A 22 1.46 11.04 12.49
N LEU A 23 1.17 9.79 12.16
CA LEU A 23 -0.13 9.40 11.64
C LEU A 23 -1.26 9.76 12.60
N PHE A 24 -1.14 9.42 13.90
CA PHE A 24 -2.13 9.80 14.91
C PHE A 24 -2.23 11.31 15.10
N TRP A 25 -1.12 12.02 15.03
CA TRP A 25 -1.15 13.48 15.09
C TRP A 25 -1.97 14.09 13.94
N PHE A 26 -1.82 13.56 12.71
CA PHE A 26 -2.63 14.01 11.57
C PHE A 26 -4.11 13.62 11.72
N THR A 27 -4.42 12.39 12.15
CA THR A 27 -5.82 11.96 12.35
C THR A 27 -6.52 12.81 13.41
N ASP A 28 -5.85 13.09 14.52
CA ASP A 28 -6.37 13.97 15.58
C ASP A 28 -6.60 15.41 15.08
N ARG A 29 -5.60 15.97 14.37
CA ARG A 29 -5.68 17.35 13.84
C ARG A 29 -6.79 17.51 12.81
N LEU A 30 -6.99 16.52 11.95
CA LEU A 30 -8.02 16.50 10.91
C LEU A 30 -9.38 15.99 11.43
N LYS A 31 -9.45 15.59 12.70
CA LYS A 31 -10.65 15.01 13.34
C LYS A 31 -11.18 13.80 12.57
N ILE A 32 -10.27 12.92 12.12
CA ILE A 32 -10.61 11.69 11.43
C ILE A 32 -11.00 10.64 12.45
N GLU A 33 -12.26 10.25 12.42
CA GLU A 33 -12.85 9.23 13.29
C GLU A 33 -14.01 8.53 12.58
N ASN A 34 -14.50 7.41 13.14
CA ASN A 34 -15.61 6.63 12.60
C ASN A 34 -15.45 6.32 11.09
N CYS A 35 -14.31 5.75 10.70
CA CYS A 35 -13.95 5.55 9.30
C CYS A 35 -13.12 4.29 9.07
N TYR A 36 -12.92 3.95 7.80
CA TYR A 36 -11.81 3.13 7.34
C TYR A 36 -10.63 4.04 7.01
N LEU A 37 -9.44 3.70 7.49
CA LEU A 37 -8.19 4.34 7.12
C LEU A 37 -7.31 3.30 6.43
N ILE A 38 -7.16 3.41 5.10
CA ILE A 38 -6.48 2.41 4.28
C ILE A 38 -5.11 2.93 3.84
N SER A 39 -4.05 2.24 4.27
CA SER A 39 -2.67 2.53 3.82
C SER A 39 -2.39 1.89 2.47
N VAL A 40 -1.75 2.65 1.59
CA VAL A 40 -1.31 2.18 0.27
C VAL A 40 0.07 1.48 0.32
N GLY A 41 0.47 0.97 1.48
CA GLY A 41 1.72 0.24 1.72
C GLY A 41 2.72 0.98 2.61
N ASP A 42 3.88 0.37 2.81
CA ASP A 42 4.98 0.88 3.62
C ASP A 42 4.54 1.32 5.03
N SER A 43 3.81 0.42 5.68
CA SER A 43 3.39 0.60 7.07
C SER A 43 4.52 0.37 8.08
N GLY A 44 5.64 -0.19 7.65
CA GLY A 44 6.80 -0.49 8.50
C GLY A 44 6.58 -1.70 9.41
N ILE A 45 5.80 -2.68 8.95
CA ILE A 45 5.49 -3.90 9.69
C ILE A 45 6.55 -4.96 9.37
N GLY A 46 7.17 -5.54 10.42
CA GLY A 46 8.17 -6.60 10.30
C GLY A 46 9.60 -6.17 10.64
N PHE A 47 9.87 -4.87 10.80
CA PHE A 47 11.21 -4.36 11.18
C PHE A 47 11.59 -4.59 12.64
N LYS A 48 10.70 -5.16 13.43
CA LYS A 48 10.95 -5.53 14.84
C LYS A 48 10.85 -7.03 15.02
N PRO A 49 11.52 -7.59 16.04
CA PRO A 49 11.27 -8.97 16.42
C PRO A 49 9.78 -9.24 16.57
N GLN A 50 9.28 -10.37 16.05
CA GLN A 50 7.86 -10.70 15.96
C GLN A 50 7.07 -10.42 17.25
N LYS A 51 7.64 -10.81 18.41
CA LYS A 51 7.00 -10.58 19.71
C LYS A 51 6.77 -9.10 20.01
N GLU A 52 7.74 -8.25 19.70
CA GLU A 52 7.65 -6.80 19.90
C GLU A 52 6.69 -6.19 18.90
N GLN A 53 6.77 -6.60 17.64
CA GLN A 53 5.85 -6.18 16.58
C GLN A 53 4.39 -6.43 16.96
N LEU A 54 4.06 -7.62 17.47
CA LEU A 54 2.70 -7.98 17.89
C LEU A 54 2.22 -7.19 19.12
N ILE A 55 3.13 -6.81 20.03
CA ILE A 55 2.79 -5.93 21.15
C ILE A 55 2.41 -4.54 20.64
N ASP A 56 3.21 -3.97 19.75
CA ASP A 56 2.94 -2.66 19.17
C ASP A 56 1.62 -2.64 18.39
N ILE A 57 1.38 -3.65 17.57
CA ILE A 57 0.14 -3.78 16.80
C ILE A 57 -1.09 -3.85 17.72
N LYS A 58 -1.03 -4.58 18.83
CA LYS A 58 -2.11 -4.60 19.83
C LYS A 58 -2.36 -3.24 20.46
N GLN A 59 -1.29 -2.45 20.67
CA GLN A 59 -1.43 -1.09 21.20
C GLN A 59 -2.04 -0.16 20.14
N LEU A 60 -1.60 -0.25 18.88
CA LEU A 60 -2.16 0.49 17.76
C LEU A 60 -3.65 0.17 17.57
N ASN A 61 -4.02 -1.11 17.59
CA ASN A 61 -5.42 -1.54 17.54
C ASN A 61 -6.28 -0.86 18.61
N LYS A 62 -5.78 -0.76 19.86
CA LYS A 62 -6.49 -0.06 20.95
C LYS A 62 -6.63 1.43 20.68
N LYS A 63 -5.59 2.07 20.12
CA LYS A 63 -5.64 3.49 19.76
C LYS A 63 -6.65 3.75 18.65
N PHE A 64 -6.61 2.98 17.56
CA PHE A 64 -7.58 3.09 16.47
C PHE A 64 -9.01 2.85 16.94
N LYS A 65 -9.21 1.85 17.81
CA LYS A 65 -10.53 1.58 18.41
C LYS A 65 -11.09 2.77 19.20
N LYS A 66 -10.24 3.54 19.87
CA LYS A 66 -10.67 4.72 20.63
C LYS A 66 -11.32 5.80 19.76
N HIS A 67 -10.89 5.90 18.49
CA HIS A 67 -11.41 6.85 17.52
C HIS A 67 -12.40 6.21 16.53
N ASP A 68 -12.80 4.94 16.77
CA ASP A 68 -13.63 4.16 15.86
C ASP A 68 -13.06 4.11 14.43
N ILE A 69 -11.73 4.10 14.30
CA ILE A 69 -11.01 3.91 13.03
C ILE A 69 -10.75 2.42 12.85
N ILE A 70 -11.01 1.90 11.65
CA ILE A 70 -10.56 0.58 11.21
C ILE A 70 -9.38 0.82 10.25
N PHE A 71 -8.16 0.64 10.78
CA PHE A 71 -6.95 0.73 9.96
C PHE A 71 -6.75 -0.56 9.17
N MET A 72 -6.48 -0.40 7.89
CA MET A 72 -6.21 -1.49 6.96
C MET A 72 -4.99 -1.13 6.12
N SER A 73 -4.12 -2.10 5.82
CA SER A 73 -2.91 -1.84 5.04
C SER A 73 -2.66 -2.93 4.02
N ILE A 74 -2.32 -2.54 2.79
CA ILE A 74 -1.59 -3.44 1.87
C ILE A 74 -0.11 -3.42 2.23
N ARG A 75 0.66 -4.42 1.77
CA ARG A 75 2.11 -4.40 1.92
C ARG A 75 2.78 -3.45 0.93
N GLY A 76 3.82 -2.76 1.36
CA GLY A 76 4.81 -2.13 0.50
C GLY A 76 6.12 -2.93 0.47
N ASN A 77 7.20 -2.31 0.00
CA ASN A 77 8.55 -2.87 0.06
C ASN A 77 9.24 -2.66 1.43
N HIS A 78 8.67 -1.83 2.29
CA HIS A 78 9.07 -1.68 3.69
C HIS A 78 8.09 -2.39 4.63
N ASP A 79 7.62 -3.58 4.23
CA ASP A 79 6.77 -4.45 5.03
C ASP A 79 7.19 -5.91 4.84
N ASP A 80 7.22 -6.68 5.92
CA ASP A 80 7.46 -8.12 5.82
C ASP A 80 6.22 -8.81 5.23
N PRO A 81 6.34 -9.45 4.05
CA PRO A 81 5.22 -10.11 3.37
C PRO A 81 4.50 -11.17 4.20
N SER A 82 5.18 -11.77 5.21
CA SER A 82 4.58 -12.80 6.06
C SER A 82 3.38 -12.30 6.87
N TYR A 83 3.38 -11.01 7.22
CA TYR A 83 2.27 -10.38 7.94
C TYR A 83 1.07 -10.03 7.06
N TYR A 84 1.16 -10.23 5.75
CA TYR A 84 0.10 -9.93 4.77
C TYR A 84 -0.40 -11.20 4.08
N ASN A 85 0.49 -11.95 3.46
CA ASN A 85 0.18 -13.12 2.63
C ASN A 85 0.50 -14.45 3.33
N GLY A 86 1.07 -14.40 4.54
CA GLY A 86 1.53 -15.55 5.27
C GLY A 86 0.68 -15.92 6.48
N THR A 87 1.22 -16.81 7.31
CA THR A 87 0.58 -17.31 8.53
C THR A 87 0.50 -16.28 9.66
N ASP A 88 1.30 -15.22 9.56
CA ASP A 88 1.40 -14.16 10.57
C ASP A 88 0.45 -12.97 10.27
N ARG A 89 -0.46 -13.13 9.30
CA ARG A 89 -1.42 -12.10 8.90
C ARG A 89 -2.19 -11.55 10.10
N ILE A 90 -2.34 -10.23 10.14
CA ILE A 90 -2.94 -9.54 11.24
C ILE A 90 -4.42 -9.28 10.96
N GLU A 91 -5.29 -9.79 11.83
CA GLU A 91 -6.75 -9.58 11.78
C GLU A 91 -7.25 -9.21 13.18
N LEU A 92 -7.17 -7.94 13.54
CA LEU A 92 -7.73 -7.42 14.77
C LEU A 92 -8.94 -6.53 14.46
N SER A 93 -9.73 -6.20 15.48
CA SER A 93 -10.98 -5.46 15.30
C SER A 93 -10.81 -4.09 14.61
N ASN A 94 -9.67 -3.43 14.84
CA ASN A 94 -9.40 -2.10 14.33
C ASN A 94 -8.00 -1.98 13.67
N PHE A 95 -7.37 -3.11 13.38
CA PHE A 95 -6.08 -3.17 12.69
C PHE A 95 -5.99 -4.47 11.88
N GLU A 96 -5.92 -4.36 10.56
CA GLU A 96 -5.92 -5.49 9.63
C GLU A 96 -4.86 -5.29 8.54
N THR A 97 -4.11 -6.34 8.22
CA THR A 97 -3.30 -6.41 7.00
C THR A 97 -4.09 -7.09 5.90
N ILE A 98 -4.04 -6.53 4.70
CA ILE A 98 -4.83 -7.00 3.56
C ILE A 98 -3.95 -7.93 2.71
N GLU A 99 -4.44 -9.16 2.48
CA GLU A 99 -3.80 -10.11 1.57
C GLU A 99 -3.88 -9.59 0.12
N ASP A 100 -2.83 -9.81 -0.66
CA ASP A 100 -2.79 -9.46 -2.08
C ASP A 100 -3.96 -10.09 -2.84
N TYR A 101 -4.52 -9.33 -3.78
CA TYR A 101 -5.70 -9.68 -4.59
C TYR A 101 -7.02 -9.74 -3.82
N THR A 102 -7.05 -9.38 -2.56
CA THR A 102 -8.33 -9.21 -1.84
C THR A 102 -9.23 -8.24 -2.59
N VAL A 103 -10.51 -8.57 -2.67
CA VAL A 103 -11.54 -7.66 -3.17
C VAL A 103 -12.54 -7.38 -2.07
N MET A 104 -12.84 -6.10 -1.87
CA MET A 104 -13.85 -5.62 -0.92
C MET A 104 -14.90 -4.79 -1.66
N GLU A 105 -16.08 -4.69 -1.09
CA GLU A 105 -17.16 -3.82 -1.59
C GLU A 105 -17.40 -2.68 -0.60
N HIS A 106 -17.54 -1.46 -1.12
CA HIS A 106 -18.00 -0.31 -0.35
C HIS A 106 -18.95 0.53 -1.19
N ASN A 107 -20.19 0.74 -0.70
CA ASN A 107 -21.23 1.49 -1.40
C ASN A 107 -21.52 0.98 -2.84
N GLY A 108 -21.50 -0.35 -3.03
CA GLY A 108 -21.72 -0.96 -4.34
C GLY A 108 -20.52 -0.86 -5.31
N LYS A 109 -19.39 -0.28 -4.88
CA LYS A 109 -18.15 -0.20 -5.65
C LYS A 109 -17.15 -1.25 -5.18
N LEU A 110 -16.51 -1.91 -6.14
CA LEU A 110 -15.50 -2.93 -5.88
C LEU A 110 -14.12 -2.29 -5.78
N ILE A 111 -13.38 -2.69 -4.75
CA ILE A 111 -12.01 -2.24 -4.49
C ILE A 111 -11.11 -3.47 -4.47
N GLN A 112 -10.08 -3.53 -5.34
CA GLN A 112 -9.07 -4.59 -5.31
C GLN A 112 -7.75 -4.04 -4.77
N PHE A 113 -7.07 -4.89 -4.00
CA PHE A 113 -5.86 -4.56 -3.26
C PHE A 113 -4.70 -5.44 -3.74
N ILE A 114 -3.58 -4.84 -4.16
CA ILE A 114 -2.39 -5.56 -4.62
C ILE A 114 -1.16 -4.83 -4.07
N GLY A 115 -0.45 -5.46 -3.15
CA GLY A 115 0.73 -4.89 -2.51
C GLY A 115 2.04 -5.25 -3.21
N GLY A 116 3.11 -4.65 -2.71
CA GLY A 116 4.49 -4.92 -3.10
C GLY A 116 5.07 -3.94 -4.10
N ALA A 117 6.36 -3.75 -3.96
CA ALA A 117 7.23 -3.03 -4.88
C ALA A 117 8.68 -3.45 -4.64
N THR A 118 9.54 -3.17 -5.60
CA THR A 118 10.97 -3.47 -5.52
C THR A 118 11.73 -2.34 -4.83
N SER A 119 12.47 -2.66 -3.76
CA SER A 119 13.35 -1.71 -3.06
C SER A 119 14.58 -1.35 -3.90
N ILE A 120 14.81 -0.05 -4.10
CA ILE A 120 15.98 0.43 -4.85
C ILE A 120 17.30 0.30 -4.09
N ASP A 121 17.25 0.25 -2.77
CA ASP A 121 18.39 0.20 -1.85
C ASP A 121 18.62 -1.20 -1.23
N ARG A 122 18.02 -2.24 -1.82
CA ARG A 122 18.05 -3.61 -1.29
C ARG A 122 19.47 -4.17 -1.11
N SER A 123 20.44 -3.75 -1.95
CA SER A 123 21.83 -4.15 -1.84
C SER A 123 22.51 -3.74 -0.51
N MET A 124 21.97 -2.72 0.17
CA MET A 124 22.45 -2.23 1.47
C MET A 124 21.60 -2.75 2.64
N ARG A 125 20.54 -3.49 2.37
CA ARG A 125 19.64 -4.03 3.39
C ARG A 125 19.97 -5.48 3.73
N LYS A 126 19.44 -5.94 4.86
CA LYS A 126 19.66 -7.30 5.35
C LYS A 126 18.38 -8.13 5.20
N GLU A 127 18.49 -9.26 4.49
CA GLU A 127 17.40 -10.22 4.31
C GLU A 127 16.83 -10.68 5.65
N GLY A 128 15.49 -10.70 5.75
CA GLY A 128 14.73 -11.10 6.94
C GLY A 128 14.79 -10.12 8.11
N VAL A 129 15.35 -8.90 7.91
CA VAL A 129 15.45 -7.86 8.94
C VAL A 129 14.98 -6.50 8.45
N SER A 130 15.42 -6.11 7.26
CA SER A 130 15.10 -4.81 6.65
C SER A 130 14.84 -4.92 5.15
N TYR A 131 14.89 -6.13 4.62
CA TYR A 131 14.60 -6.51 3.25
C TYR A 131 14.01 -7.92 3.23
N TRP A 132 13.12 -8.18 2.31
CA TRP A 132 12.51 -9.49 2.08
C TRP A 132 12.47 -9.75 0.58
N SER A 133 13.09 -10.85 0.13
CA SER A 133 13.17 -11.21 -1.30
C SER A 133 11.78 -11.37 -1.96
N GLY A 134 10.72 -11.51 -1.18
CA GLY A 134 9.33 -11.56 -1.63
C GLY A 134 8.58 -10.21 -1.57
N GLU A 135 9.28 -9.07 -1.38
CA GLU A 135 8.66 -7.76 -1.24
C GLU A 135 8.03 -7.24 -2.54
N GLY A 136 8.57 -7.62 -3.69
CA GLY A 136 8.12 -7.17 -5.01
C GLY A 136 6.69 -7.56 -5.35
N LEU A 137 6.18 -7.00 -6.43
CA LEU A 137 4.87 -7.33 -6.99
C LEU A 137 4.83 -8.79 -7.46
N ASN A 138 3.91 -9.58 -6.91
CA ASN A 138 3.71 -10.97 -7.31
C ASN A 138 2.49 -11.09 -8.25
N PHE A 139 2.73 -11.24 -9.56
CA PHE A 139 1.64 -11.28 -10.55
C PHE A 139 0.84 -12.58 -10.49
N ASN A 140 -0.49 -12.44 -10.35
CA ASN A 140 -1.43 -13.55 -10.43
C ASN A 140 -2.68 -13.15 -11.23
N GLY A 141 -2.66 -13.43 -12.54
CA GLY A 141 -3.74 -13.06 -13.45
C GLY A 141 -5.09 -13.69 -13.10
N ASP A 142 -5.11 -14.90 -12.52
CA ASP A 142 -6.35 -15.63 -12.19
C ASP A 142 -7.14 -14.97 -11.05
N LYS A 143 -6.48 -14.13 -10.24
CA LYS A 143 -7.10 -13.41 -9.12
C LYS A 143 -7.57 -11.99 -9.50
N LEU A 144 -7.35 -11.58 -10.74
CA LEU A 144 -7.74 -10.25 -11.22
C LEU A 144 -9.20 -10.25 -11.69
N GLN A 145 -9.88 -9.13 -11.44
CA GLN A 145 -11.22 -8.87 -11.97
C GLN A 145 -11.47 -7.38 -12.21
N LYS A 146 -12.51 -7.05 -12.95
CA LYS A 146 -12.93 -5.65 -13.10
C LYS A 146 -13.34 -5.07 -11.76
N VAL A 147 -12.86 -3.85 -11.45
CA VAL A 147 -13.14 -3.15 -10.21
C VAL A 147 -13.29 -1.64 -10.45
N ASP A 148 -13.92 -0.94 -9.54
CA ASP A 148 -14.07 0.52 -9.60
C ASP A 148 -12.80 1.21 -9.12
N THR A 149 -12.17 0.66 -8.08
CA THR A 149 -10.95 1.20 -7.48
C THR A 149 -9.88 0.12 -7.40
N LEU A 150 -8.66 0.47 -7.78
CA LEU A 150 -7.47 -0.35 -7.60
C LEU A 150 -6.54 0.35 -6.61
N ILE A 151 -6.09 -0.37 -5.58
CA ILE A 151 -5.12 0.12 -4.60
C ILE A 151 -3.87 -0.74 -4.72
N THR A 152 -2.74 -0.10 -5.02
CA THR A 152 -1.45 -0.78 -5.16
C THR A 152 -0.36 -0.01 -4.42
N HIS A 153 0.82 -0.59 -4.25
CA HIS A 153 1.95 0.16 -3.72
C HIS A 153 2.76 0.83 -4.83
N THR A 154 3.07 0.12 -5.91
CA THR A 154 3.73 0.64 -7.12
C THR A 154 2.70 0.99 -8.22
N ALA A 155 3.15 1.53 -9.37
CA ALA A 155 2.30 2.01 -10.44
C ALA A 155 2.84 1.66 -11.84
N PRO A 156 1.99 1.60 -12.89
CA PRO A 156 2.42 1.32 -14.25
C PRO A 156 3.32 2.42 -14.83
N THR A 157 4.02 2.11 -15.93
CA THR A 157 5.02 2.99 -16.56
C THR A 157 4.48 4.33 -17.03
N TRP A 158 3.18 4.40 -17.35
CA TRP A 158 2.54 5.67 -17.79
C TRP A 158 2.08 6.55 -16.64
N CYS A 159 2.09 6.07 -15.39
CA CYS A 159 1.83 6.90 -14.21
C CYS A 159 3.10 7.59 -13.73
N PHE A 160 2.91 8.69 -13.01
CA PHE A 160 4.01 9.38 -12.34
C PHE A 160 4.69 8.48 -11.29
N PRO A 161 6.04 8.51 -11.20
CA PRO A 161 7.00 9.13 -12.09
C PRO A 161 7.19 8.28 -13.38
N GLN A 162 7.11 8.90 -14.56
CA GLN A 162 7.28 8.18 -15.82
C GLN A 162 8.76 7.82 -16.12
N ARG A 163 9.69 8.34 -15.34
CA ARG A 163 11.14 8.10 -15.51
C ARG A 163 11.80 7.88 -14.16
N PHE A 164 12.82 7.05 -14.16
CA PHE A 164 13.67 6.90 -12.99
C PHE A 164 14.46 8.18 -12.74
N ASN A 165 14.60 8.54 -11.48
CA ASN A 165 15.41 9.67 -11.04
C ASN A 165 16.88 9.27 -10.87
N LYS A 166 17.75 10.26 -10.63
CA LYS A 166 19.19 10.05 -10.43
C LYS A 166 19.50 9.03 -9.32
N MET A 167 18.71 9.02 -8.25
CA MET A 167 18.94 8.13 -7.11
C MET A 167 18.79 6.66 -7.52
N VAL A 168 17.79 6.31 -8.35
CA VAL A 168 17.62 4.95 -8.87
C VAL A 168 18.84 4.52 -9.71
N TYR A 169 19.35 5.40 -10.58
CA TYR A 169 20.56 5.12 -11.35
C TYR A 169 21.81 4.99 -10.49
N ASP A 170 21.90 5.73 -9.38
CA ASP A 170 23.02 5.59 -8.46
C ASP A 170 22.99 4.23 -7.75
N TRP A 171 21.84 3.76 -7.29
CA TRP A 171 21.67 2.42 -6.70
C TRP A 171 21.89 1.29 -7.71
N ALA A 172 21.51 1.47 -8.95
CA ALA A 172 21.71 0.49 -10.01
C ALA A 172 23.20 0.21 -10.35
N LYS A 173 24.13 1.03 -9.86
CA LYS A 173 25.58 0.76 -9.97
C LYS A 173 26.02 -0.41 -9.09
N ASP A 174 25.34 -0.60 -7.96
CA ASP A 174 25.62 -1.66 -6.99
C ASP A 174 24.69 -2.87 -7.16
N ASP A 175 23.63 -2.74 -7.98
CA ASP A 175 22.66 -3.79 -8.29
C ASP A 175 22.36 -3.79 -9.80
N GLY A 176 23.06 -4.64 -10.53
CA GLY A 176 23.00 -4.67 -12.01
C GLY A 176 21.67 -5.09 -12.60
N TYR A 177 20.75 -5.69 -11.81
CA TYR A 177 19.42 -6.11 -12.27
C TYR A 177 18.31 -5.13 -11.87
N LEU A 178 18.61 -4.13 -11.05
CA LEU A 178 17.61 -3.24 -10.48
C LEU A 178 16.75 -2.53 -11.53
N LEU A 179 17.36 -1.94 -12.57
CA LEU A 179 16.60 -1.21 -13.58
C LEU A 179 15.69 -2.11 -14.41
N GLU A 180 16.13 -3.33 -14.70
CA GLU A 180 15.34 -4.32 -15.42
C GLU A 180 14.14 -4.74 -14.57
N GLU A 181 14.34 -5.08 -13.31
CA GLU A 181 13.27 -5.49 -12.40
C GLU A 181 12.25 -4.39 -12.15
N LEU A 182 12.69 -3.14 -11.90
CA LEU A 182 11.80 -2.00 -11.75
C LEU A 182 10.97 -1.73 -13.02
N THR A 183 11.58 -1.92 -14.19
CA THR A 183 10.87 -1.76 -15.46
C THR A 183 9.83 -2.85 -15.63
N LEU A 184 10.21 -4.11 -15.42
CA LEU A 184 9.31 -5.27 -15.52
C LEU A 184 8.15 -5.17 -14.53
N GLU A 185 8.41 -4.78 -13.28
CA GLU A 185 7.37 -4.59 -12.27
C GLU A 185 6.30 -3.60 -12.75
N ARG A 186 6.72 -2.47 -13.31
CA ARG A 186 5.81 -1.45 -13.81
C ARG A 186 5.10 -1.84 -15.10
N GLU A 187 5.71 -2.68 -15.94
CA GLU A 187 5.06 -3.29 -17.11
C GLU A 187 3.98 -4.29 -16.68
N VAL A 188 4.27 -5.13 -15.68
CA VAL A 188 3.30 -6.05 -15.07
C VAL A 188 2.11 -5.30 -14.49
N MET A 189 2.31 -4.15 -13.86
CA MET A 189 1.22 -3.27 -13.46
C MET A 189 0.32 -2.89 -14.65
N GLY A 190 0.89 -2.71 -15.83
CA GLY A 190 0.12 -2.47 -17.06
C GLY A 190 -0.80 -3.63 -17.44
N GLU A 191 -0.34 -4.88 -17.27
CA GLU A 191 -1.19 -6.06 -17.49
C GLU A 191 -2.33 -6.15 -16.46
N ILE A 192 -2.07 -5.81 -15.20
CA ILE A 192 -3.11 -5.72 -14.16
C ILE A 192 -4.20 -4.72 -14.55
N PHE A 193 -3.81 -3.55 -15.04
CA PHE A 193 -4.75 -2.52 -15.50
C PHE A 193 -5.63 -2.95 -16.66
N LYS A 194 -5.10 -3.74 -17.60
CA LYS A 194 -5.89 -4.27 -18.75
C LYS A 194 -7.06 -5.13 -18.28
N VAL A 195 -6.90 -5.86 -17.17
CA VAL A 195 -7.94 -6.72 -16.59
C VAL A 195 -8.84 -5.92 -15.65
N CYS A 196 -8.26 -5.19 -14.70
CA CYS A 196 -9.00 -4.50 -13.64
C CYS A 196 -9.81 -3.31 -14.16
N GLN A 197 -9.33 -2.58 -15.15
CA GLN A 197 -9.97 -1.41 -15.77
C GLN A 197 -10.58 -0.43 -14.75
N PRO A 198 -9.83 -0.01 -13.70
CA PRO A 198 -10.36 0.82 -12.65
C PRO A 198 -10.66 2.25 -13.14
N SER A 199 -11.63 2.91 -12.51
CA SER A 199 -11.86 4.35 -12.69
C SER A 199 -11.04 5.21 -11.72
N LEU A 200 -10.56 4.61 -10.62
CA LEU A 200 -9.70 5.24 -9.61
C LEU A 200 -8.55 4.29 -9.26
N HIS A 201 -7.34 4.82 -9.24
CA HIS A 201 -6.14 4.13 -8.79
C HIS A 201 -5.40 4.94 -7.72
N LEU A 202 -5.09 4.31 -6.60
CA LEU A 202 -4.32 4.89 -5.51
C LEU A 202 -3.02 4.10 -5.30
N TYR A 203 -1.91 4.81 -5.10
CA TYR A 203 -0.61 4.18 -4.90
C TYR A 203 0.32 5.05 -4.04
N GLY A 204 1.42 4.48 -3.53
CA GLY A 204 2.45 5.13 -2.73
C GLY A 204 3.84 4.97 -3.36
N HIS A 205 4.83 4.55 -2.55
CA HIS A 205 6.19 4.15 -2.96
C HIS A 205 7.11 5.27 -3.46
N PHE A 206 6.61 6.21 -4.23
CA PHE A 206 7.43 7.24 -4.89
C PHE A 206 7.62 8.51 -4.04
N HIS A 207 7.02 8.57 -2.85
CA HIS A 207 7.16 9.66 -1.86
C HIS A 207 6.87 11.04 -2.45
N ASP A 208 5.85 11.14 -3.29
CA ASP A 208 5.40 12.39 -3.88
C ASP A 208 3.87 12.48 -3.82
N SER A 209 3.32 13.64 -4.11
CA SER A 209 1.87 13.88 -4.16
C SER A 209 1.49 14.28 -5.57
N TRP A 210 0.76 13.42 -6.29
CA TRP A 210 0.42 13.65 -7.69
C TRP A 210 -1.00 13.22 -8.03
N ASN A 211 -1.65 13.98 -8.90
CA ASN A 211 -2.93 13.63 -9.50
C ASN A 211 -2.81 13.71 -11.01
N GLU A 212 -3.29 12.70 -11.68
CA GLU A 212 -3.38 12.67 -13.14
C GLU A 212 -4.57 11.83 -13.59
N GLU A 213 -5.00 12.03 -14.82
CA GLU A 213 -5.98 11.17 -15.46
C GLU A 213 -5.38 10.61 -16.76
N VAL A 214 -5.30 9.29 -16.84
CA VAL A 214 -4.75 8.58 -17.99
C VAL A 214 -5.72 7.46 -18.38
N ASN A 215 -6.09 7.41 -19.67
CA ASN A 215 -6.97 6.37 -20.22
C ASN A 215 -8.32 6.25 -19.48
N GLY A 216 -8.88 7.37 -18.98
CA GLY A 216 -10.15 7.40 -18.25
C GLY A 216 -10.06 6.90 -16.80
N CYS A 217 -8.88 6.63 -16.28
CA CYS A 217 -8.63 6.34 -14.88
C CYS A 217 -8.01 7.55 -14.19
N LYS A 218 -8.54 7.91 -13.03
CA LYS A 218 -7.93 8.91 -12.14
C LYS A 218 -6.87 8.22 -11.30
N HIS A 219 -5.64 8.70 -11.36
CA HIS A 219 -4.50 8.19 -10.60
C HIS A 219 -4.14 9.18 -9.49
N ARG A 220 -3.99 8.65 -8.28
CA ARG A 220 -3.60 9.42 -7.10
C ARG A 220 -2.40 8.78 -6.43
N LEU A 221 -1.23 9.41 -6.53
CA LEU A 221 -0.05 9.11 -5.73
C LEU A 221 -0.14 9.83 -4.39
N LEU A 222 0.05 9.10 -3.31
CA LEU A 222 0.05 9.64 -1.95
C LEU A 222 1.48 9.74 -1.42
N ASN A 223 1.83 10.93 -0.92
CA ASN A 223 3.11 11.19 -0.29
C ASN A 223 3.16 10.58 1.13
N ILE A 224 4.36 10.60 1.73
CA ILE A 224 4.59 10.15 3.12
C ILE A 224 3.58 10.81 4.08
N ASN A 225 2.83 9.99 4.81
CA ASN A 225 1.80 10.40 5.77
C ASN A 225 0.69 11.30 5.21
N GLU A 226 0.57 11.44 3.90
CA GLU A 226 -0.53 12.17 3.29
C GLU A 226 -1.84 11.41 3.48
N ILE A 227 -2.86 12.10 4.00
CA ILE A 227 -4.21 11.55 4.13
C ILE A 227 -5.09 12.18 3.06
N TRP A 228 -5.79 11.33 2.32
CA TRP A 228 -6.66 11.72 1.23
C TRP A 228 -7.98 10.94 1.26
N THR A 229 -9.03 11.50 0.72
CA THR A 229 -10.32 10.84 0.52
C THR A 229 -10.92 11.24 -0.82
N ALA A 230 -11.58 10.30 -1.47
CA ALA A 230 -12.43 10.59 -2.62
C ALA A 230 -13.74 11.20 -2.10
N PHE A 231 -13.81 12.51 -2.00
CA PHE A 231 -15.11 13.16 -1.86
C PHE A 231 -15.84 13.06 -3.21
N GLU A 232 -17.02 12.46 -3.20
CA GLU A 232 -18.00 12.61 -4.28
C GLU A 232 -18.77 13.93 -4.10
#